data_4aa2c1295add1bc1d1f0673e794a55ed
#
_entry.id   4aa2c1295add1bc1d1f0673e794a55ed
#
_cell.length_a   1.000
_cell.length_b   1.000
_cell.length_c   1.000
_cell.angle_alpha   90.00
_cell.angle_beta   90.00
_cell.angle_gamma   90.00
#
_symmetry.space_group_name_H-M   'P 1'
#
loop_
_entity.id
_entity.type
_entity.pdbx_description
1 polymer ?
#
loop_
_entity_poly.entity_id
_entity_poly.type
_entity_poly.pdbx_seq_one_letter_code
_entity_poly.pdbx_strand_id
1 'polypeptide(L)'
;VGDTVAIAQRTGAMTISNFEIHNWLLAQGVEKAHPMHIGGGKDFPFGRVKLTIAHHGSALPDGSYGGNPAGFLLTLEGKRIYHACDTGLFYDMKLIGEDGLDVAIVPIGDNFTMGPDDALRAVKLLEPKVVIPIHYDTFDVIEQDPQSFAARVEEQTQSRCVVLNPGESYRL
;
A
#
# COMPACT_ATOMS: atom_id res chain seq x y z
N VAL A 1 7.98 -3.96 -9.76
CA VAL A 1 6.89 -4.13 -10.76
C VAL A 1 6.47 -5.60 -10.95
N GLY A 2 7.28 -6.58 -10.47
CA GLY A 2 6.93 -8.00 -10.48
C GLY A 2 6.24 -8.44 -11.77
N ASP A 3 5.10 -9.11 -11.63
CA ASP A 3 4.31 -9.66 -12.74
C ASP A 3 3.39 -8.63 -13.45
N THR A 4 3.50 -7.34 -13.10
CA THR A 4 2.59 -6.29 -13.61
C THR A 4 2.52 -6.26 -15.15
N VAL A 5 3.68 -6.36 -15.84
CA VAL A 5 3.73 -6.35 -17.31
C VAL A 5 2.94 -7.54 -17.87
N ALA A 6 3.25 -8.76 -17.39
CA ALA A 6 2.60 -9.98 -17.86
C ALA A 6 1.09 -9.98 -17.59
N ILE A 7 0.67 -9.53 -16.41
CA ILE A 7 -0.75 -9.42 -16.05
C ILE A 7 -1.45 -8.39 -16.96
N ALA A 8 -0.90 -7.19 -17.08
CA ALA A 8 -1.51 -6.13 -17.88
C ALA A 8 -1.65 -6.53 -19.36
N GLN A 9 -0.61 -7.11 -19.96
CA GLN A 9 -0.63 -7.60 -21.34
C GLN A 9 -1.66 -8.71 -21.56
N ARG A 10 -1.73 -9.68 -20.63
CA ARG A 10 -2.66 -10.83 -20.72
C ARG A 10 -4.11 -10.43 -20.53
N THR A 11 -4.39 -9.48 -19.63
CA THR A 11 -5.77 -9.14 -19.24
C THR A 11 -6.29 -7.87 -19.89
N GLY A 12 -5.42 -7.03 -20.46
CA GLY A 12 -5.77 -5.69 -20.91
C GLY A 12 -6.11 -4.73 -19.76
N ALA A 13 -5.72 -5.06 -18.53
CA ALA A 13 -5.93 -4.20 -17.37
C ALA A 13 -5.17 -2.89 -17.50
N MET A 14 -5.79 -1.79 -17.03
CA MET A 14 -5.12 -0.50 -16.92
C MET A 14 -4.17 -0.52 -15.72
N THR A 15 -2.92 -0.13 -15.93
CA THR A 15 -1.97 0.13 -14.86
C THR A 15 -2.07 1.60 -14.41
N ILE A 16 -2.01 1.83 -13.10
CA ILE A 16 -2.00 3.18 -12.51
C ILE A 16 -0.74 3.29 -11.65
N SER A 17 0.12 4.27 -11.96
CA SER A 17 1.40 4.41 -11.28
C SER A 17 1.90 5.87 -11.32
N ASN A 18 3.07 6.13 -10.72
CA ASN A 18 3.79 7.39 -10.93
C ASN A 18 4.25 7.50 -12.40
N PHE A 19 4.71 8.68 -12.80
CA PHE A 19 5.03 8.98 -14.19
C PHE A 19 6.21 8.17 -14.74
N GLU A 20 7.21 7.89 -13.93
CA GLU A 20 8.41 7.14 -14.31
C GLU A 20 8.07 5.67 -14.57
N ILE A 21 7.32 5.03 -13.68
CA ILE A 21 6.84 3.65 -13.86
C ILE A 21 5.89 3.56 -15.05
N HIS A 22 5.00 4.54 -15.23
CA HIS A 22 4.11 4.61 -16.40
C HIS A 22 4.90 4.56 -17.72
N ASN A 23 5.91 5.42 -17.86
CA ASN A 23 6.72 5.45 -19.08
C ASN A 23 7.48 4.14 -19.31
N TRP A 24 8.02 3.56 -18.22
CA TRP A 24 8.70 2.27 -18.31
C TRP A 24 7.72 1.15 -18.72
N LEU A 25 6.51 1.10 -18.18
CA LEU A 25 5.48 0.12 -18.55
C LEU A 25 5.07 0.24 -20.01
N LEU A 26 4.92 1.46 -20.54
CA LEU A 26 4.66 1.68 -21.97
C LEU A 26 5.82 1.13 -22.83
N ALA A 27 7.07 1.35 -22.41
CA ALA A 27 8.24 0.80 -23.11
C ALA A 27 8.30 -0.74 -23.04
N GLN A 28 7.68 -1.37 -22.04
CA GLN A 28 7.52 -2.83 -21.97
C GLN A 28 6.30 -3.36 -22.75
N GLY A 29 5.59 -2.50 -23.49
CA GLY A 29 4.45 -2.90 -24.32
C GLY A 29 3.12 -3.03 -23.55
N VAL A 30 2.99 -2.40 -22.40
CA VAL A 30 1.69 -2.26 -21.73
C VAL A 30 0.88 -1.18 -22.44
N GLU A 31 -0.26 -1.55 -23.02
CA GLU A 31 -1.06 -0.64 -23.84
C GLU A 31 -1.86 0.38 -23.04
N LYS A 32 -2.36 -0.01 -21.83
CA LYS A 32 -3.20 0.82 -20.98
C LYS A 32 -2.47 1.17 -19.70
N ALA A 33 -1.94 2.38 -19.64
CA ALA A 33 -1.27 2.90 -18.47
C ALA A 33 -1.76 4.34 -18.17
N HIS A 34 -1.99 4.66 -16.91
CA HIS A 34 -2.41 5.99 -16.47
C HIS A 34 -1.39 6.56 -15.50
N PRO A 35 -0.71 7.67 -15.84
CA PRO A 35 0.25 8.31 -14.95
C PRO A 35 -0.46 9.16 -13.92
N MET A 36 0.03 9.12 -12.69
CA MET A 36 -0.37 9.99 -11.59
C MET A 36 0.88 10.53 -10.88
N HIS A 37 0.68 11.38 -9.88
CA HIS A 37 1.76 11.82 -8.99
C HIS A 37 1.27 11.86 -7.56
N ILE A 38 2.22 11.82 -6.60
CA ILE A 38 1.93 11.93 -5.17
C ILE A 38 1.08 13.18 -4.90
N GLY A 39 0.02 13.03 -4.12
CA GLY A 39 -0.98 14.07 -3.83
C GLY A 39 -2.09 14.18 -4.87
N GLY A 40 -1.88 13.69 -6.09
CA GLY A 40 -2.91 13.66 -7.14
C GLY A 40 -3.96 12.59 -6.90
N GLY A 41 -5.20 12.89 -7.28
CA GLY A 41 -6.31 11.94 -7.24
C GLY A 41 -7.15 12.02 -8.50
N LYS A 42 -7.70 10.87 -8.94
CA LYS A 42 -8.54 10.75 -10.14
C LYS A 42 -9.66 9.75 -9.94
N ASP A 43 -10.82 10.09 -10.51
CA ASP A 43 -11.96 9.20 -10.56
C ASP A 43 -11.87 8.30 -11.80
N PHE A 44 -12.10 7.01 -11.58
CA PHE A 44 -12.17 5.95 -12.58
C PHE A 44 -13.56 5.28 -12.52
N PRO A 45 -13.94 4.48 -13.51
CA PRO A 45 -15.25 3.79 -13.48
C PRO A 45 -15.49 2.90 -12.25
N PHE A 46 -14.41 2.42 -11.62
CA PHE A 46 -14.48 1.57 -10.42
C PHE A 46 -14.39 2.34 -9.10
N GLY A 47 -14.10 3.63 -9.11
CA GLY A 47 -13.91 4.45 -7.91
C GLY A 47 -12.78 5.45 -8.05
N ARG A 48 -12.39 6.06 -6.93
CA ARG A 48 -11.32 7.07 -6.90
C ARG A 48 -10.00 6.47 -6.42
N VAL A 49 -8.92 6.87 -7.09
CA VAL A 49 -7.53 6.57 -6.68
C VAL A 49 -6.82 7.89 -6.35
N LYS A 50 -6.12 7.96 -5.23
CA LYS A 50 -5.20 9.04 -4.88
C LYS A 50 -3.85 8.43 -4.50
N LEU A 51 -2.75 8.97 -5.04
CA LEU A 51 -1.41 8.59 -4.61
C LEU A 51 -1.03 9.39 -3.36
N THR A 52 -0.51 8.69 -2.38
CA THR A 52 0.06 9.26 -1.16
C THR A 52 1.57 9.09 -1.17
N ILE A 53 2.28 9.80 -0.31
CA ILE A 53 3.72 9.58 -0.12
C ILE A 53 3.98 8.19 0.46
N ALA A 54 5.13 7.60 0.10
CA ALA A 54 5.73 6.47 0.79
C ALA A 54 7.24 6.72 0.92
N HIS A 55 7.78 6.48 2.11
CA HIS A 55 9.20 6.67 2.40
C HIS A 55 9.95 5.38 2.13
N HIS A 56 10.43 5.19 0.92
CA HIS A 56 11.14 4.00 0.47
C HIS A 56 12.08 4.33 -0.70
N GLY A 57 12.91 3.38 -1.10
CA GLY A 57 13.68 3.45 -2.34
C GLY A 57 12.86 3.08 -3.57
N SER A 58 13.37 3.44 -4.76
CA SER A 58 12.71 3.08 -6.02
C SER A 58 13.75 2.80 -7.10
N ALA A 59 13.75 1.56 -7.58
CA ALA A 59 14.50 1.15 -8.75
C ALA A 59 13.65 0.23 -9.62
N LEU A 60 13.73 0.39 -10.93
CA LEU A 60 13.10 -0.51 -11.90
C LEU A 60 14.02 -1.72 -12.19
N PRO A 61 13.50 -2.81 -12.76
CA PRO A 61 14.29 -4.02 -12.99
C PRO A 61 15.54 -3.83 -13.85
N ASP A 62 15.58 -2.80 -14.70
CA ASP A 62 16.72 -2.42 -15.50
C ASP A 62 17.70 -1.48 -14.77
N GLY A 63 17.47 -1.19 -13.51
CA GLY A 63 18.27 -0.30 -12.68
C GLY A 63 17.94 1.19 -12.83
N SER A 64 17.02 1.56 -13.73
CA SER A 64 16.59 2.95 -13.86
C SER A 64 15.75 3.43 -12.66
N TYR A 65 15.67 4.74 -12.48
CA TYR A 65 14.89 5.35 -11.39
C TYR A 65 13.39 5.18 -11.64
N GLY A 66 12.69 4.59 -10.67
CA GLY A 66 11.25 4.33 -10.73
C GLY A 66 10.36 5.45 -10.19
N GLY A 67 10.91 6.66 -10.01
CA GLY A 67 10.18 7.79 -9.43
C GLY A 67 10.09 7.70 -7.89
N ASN A 68 9.36 8.63 -7.29
CA ASN A 68 9.11 8.61 -5.85
C ASN A 68 8.12 7.50 -5.51
N PRO A 69 8.42 6.63 -4.53
CA PRO A 69 7.48 5.62 -4.06
C PRO A 69 6.18 6.21 -3.56
N ALA A 70 5.09 5.49 -3.74
CA ALA A 70 3.76 5.95 -3.36
C ALA A 70 2.92 4.84 -2.73
N GLY A 71 2.09 5.23 -1.77
CA GLY A 71 0.95 4.45 -1.32
C GLY A 71 -0.32 4.84 -2.09
N PHE A 72 -1.40 4.11 -1.86
CA PHE A 72 -2.68 4.29 -2.51
C PHE A 72 -3.79 4.53 -1.50
N LEU A 73 -4.54 5.61 -1.68
CA LEU A 73 -5.83 5.80 -1.04
C LEU A 73 -6.93 5.57 -2.07
N LEU A 74 -7.69 4.50 -1.86
CA LEU A 74 -8.76 4.06 -2.75
C LEU A 74 -10.11 4.39 -2.12
N THR A 75 -11.04 4.91 -2.91
CA THR A 75 -12.46 5.01 -2.54
C THR A 75 -13.27 4.18 -3.51
N LEU A 76 -13.79 3.04 -3.02
CA LEU A 76 -14.52 2.05 -3.80
C LEU A 76 -15.89 1.84 -3.15
N GLU A 77 -16.98 2.09 -3.86
CA GLU A 77 -18.36 1.93 -3.34
C GLU A 77 -18.58 2.61 -1.97
N GLY A 78 -17.97 3.78 -1.79
CA GLY A 78 -18.05 4.54 -0.54
C GLY A 78 -17.14 4.04 0.59
N LYS A 79 -16.38 2.97 0.38
CA LYS A 79 -15.36 2.46 1.30
C LYS A 79 -14.02 3.08 1.02
N ARG A 80 -13.26 3.44 2.06
CA ARG A 80 -11.92 4.00 1.97
C ARG A 80 -10.88 3.01 2.43
N ILE A 81 -9.96 2.69 1.53
CA ILE A 81 -8.87 1.73 1.74
C ILE A 81 -7.56 2.45 1.54
N TYR A 82 -6.72 2.47 2.55
CA TYR A 82 -5.34 2.94 2.43
C TYR A 82 -4.40 1.74 2.34
N HIS A 83 -3.65 1.64 1.25
CA HIS A 83 -2.54 0.71 1.11
C HIS A 83 -1.25 1.50 1.22
N ALA A 84 -0.52 1.33 2.32
CA ALA A 84 0.69 2.09 2.60
C ALA A 84 1.84 1.74 1.63
N CYS A 85 1.80 0.54 1.03
CA CYS A 85 2.91 -0.05 0.30
C CYS A 85 4.16 -0.17 1.20
N ASP A 86 5.34 -0.24 0.61
CA ASP A 86 6.59 -0.28 1.36
C ASP A 86 6.94 1.13 1.81
N THR A 87 6.93 1.37 3.11
CA THR A 87 7.19 2.69 3.68
C THR A 87 7.70 2.62 5.12
N GLY A 88 8.54 3.58 5.50
CA GLY A 88 8.74 3.94 6.90
C GLY A 88 7.56 4.72 7.47
N LEU A 89 7.57 4.97 8.78
CA LEU A 89 6.58 5.80 9.46
C LEU A 89 6.77 7.29 9.09
N PHE A 90 5.67 8.01 8.86
CA PHE A 90 5.67 9.45 8.65
C PHE A 90 4.42 10.11 9.27
N TYR A 91 4.56 11.37 9.67
CA TYR A 91 3.49 12.03 10.44
C TYR A 91 2.25 12.34 9.60
N ASP A 92 2.39 12.57 8.29
CA ASP A 92 1.27 12.88 7.40
C ASP A 92 0.28 11.70 7.22
N MET A 93 0.60 10.51 7.76
CA MET A 93 -0.38 9.44 7.94
C MET A 93 -1.61 9.92 8.72
N LYS A 94 -1.45 10.92 9.63
CA LYS A 94 -2.57 11.58 10.31
C LYS A 94 -3.55 12.22 9.33
N LEU A 95 -3.04 12.95 8.33
CA LEU A 95 -3.87 13.58 7.29
C LEU A 95 -4.58 12.56 6.40
N ILE A 96 -3.94 11.40 6.17
CA ILE A 96 -4.56 10.29 5.41
C ILE A 96 -5.74 9.69 6.20
N GLY A 97 -5.62 9.64 7.53
CA GLY A 97 -6.65 9.12 8.42
C GLY A 97 -7.85 10.05 8.64
N GLU A 98 -7.69 11.38 8.52
CA GLU A 98 -8.72 12.38 8.87
C GLU A 98 -10.06 12.19 8.16
N ASP A 99 -10.06 11.69 6.94
CA ASP A 99 -11.28 11.41 6.19
C ASP A 99 -12.02 10.13 6.65
N GLY A 100 -11.43 9.36 7.57
CA GLY A 100 -11.89 8.06 8.03
C GLY A 100 -11.55 6.93 7.06
N LEU A 101 -10.92 5.88 7.58
CA LEU A 101 -10.51 4.71 6.80
C LEU A 101 -11.31 3.48 7.23
N ASP A 102 -11.87 2.75 6.27
CA ASP A 102 -12.45 1.43 6.54
C ASP A 102 -11.36 0.37 6.71
N VAL A 103 -10.30 0.44 5.88
CA VAL A 103 -9.13 -0.46 5.99
C VAL A 103 -7.84 0.32 5.80
N ALA A 104 -6.81 -0.02 6.59
CA ALA A 104 -5.42 0.29 6.33
C ALA A 104 -4.61 -1.00 6.17
N ILE A 105 -3.83 -1.09 5.10
CA ILE A 105 -2.91 -2.19 4.81
C ILE A 105 -1.50 -1.65 5.03
N VAL A 106 -0.80 -2.17 6.03
CA VAL A 106 0.47 -1.60 6.50
C VAL A 106 1.58 -2.64 6.59
N PRO A 107 2.82 -2.33 6.18
CA PRO A 107 3.94 -3.22 6.34
C PRO A 107 4.36 -3.29 7.82
N ILE A 108 4.83 -4.46 8.26
CA ILE A 108 5.34 -4.70 9.61
C ILE A 108 6.70 -5.41 9.65
N GLY A 109 7.35 -5.59 8.50
CA GLY A 109 8.54 -6.45 8.36
C GLY A 109 9.81 -5.90 9.00
N ASP A 110 9.84 -4.61 9.38
CA ASP A 110 11.06 -3.92 9.84
C ASP A 110 12.14 -3.88 8.75
N ASN A 111 13.38 -3.63 9.11
CA ASN A 111 14.56 -3.53 8.26
C ASN A 111 14.42 -2.68 6.98
N PHE A 112 13.42 -2.92 6.15
CA PHE A 112 13.16 -2.20 4.90
C PHE A 112 11.91 -1.30 4.96
N THR A 113 11.03 -1.51 5.93
CA THR A 113 9.76 -0.81 6.10
C THR A 113 9.52 -0.48 7.59
N MET A 114 8.31 -0.12 7.97
CA MET A 114 7.95 -0.06 9.39
C MET A 114 8.09 -1.44 10.03
N GLY A 115 8.65 -1.48 11.24
CA GLY A 115 8.51 -2.62 12.14
C GLY A 115 7.20 -2.56 12.92
N PRO A 116 6.87 -3.59 13.75
CA PRO A 116 5.62 -3.65 14.50
C PRO A 116 5.36 -2.43 15.41
N ASP A 117 6.41 -1.83 15.97
CA ASP A 117 6.28 -0.66 16.84
C ASP A 117 5.87 0.60 16.06
N ASP A 118 6.53 0.87 14.93
CA ASP A 118 6.19 2.00 14.09
C ASP A 118 4.87 1.78 13.35
N ALA A 119 4.55 0.55 12.94
CA ALA A 119 3.26 0.21 12.36
C ALA A 119 2.11 0.45 13.37
N LEU A 120 2.29 0.13 14.65
CA LEU A 120 1.30 0.46 15.69
C LEU A 120 1.12 1.98 15.85
N ARG A 121 2.20 2.76 15.75
CA ARG A 121 2.13 4.23 15.73
C ARG A 121 1.40 4.75 14.48
N ALA A 122 1.66 4.13 13.32
CA ALA A 122 0.94 4.43 12.09
C ALA A 122 -0.57 4.17 12.24
N VAL A 123 -0.98 3.05 12.84
CA VAL A 123 -2.38 2.75 13.13
C VAL A 123 -3.02 3.83 14.01
N LYS A 124 -2.30 4.32 15.03
CA LYS A 124 -2.76 5.42 15.91
C LYS A 124 -2.89 6.76 15.18
N LEU A 125 -2.13 6.99 14.12
CA LEU A 125 -2.25 8.19 13.26
C LEU A 125 -3.38 8.04 12.24
N LEU A 126 -3.51 6.87 11.63
CA LEU A 126 -4.48 6.57 10.57
C LEU A 126 -5.90 6.35 11.11
N GLU A 127 -6.04 5.84 12.33
CA GLU A 127 -7.30 5.50 13.00
C GLU A 127 -8.29 4.69 12.11
N PRO A 128 -7.85 3.62 11.41
CA PRO A 128 -8.72 2.84 10.55
C PRO A 128 -9.65 1.93 11.35
N LYS A 129 -10.80 1.51 10.75
CA LYS A 129 -11.65 0.49 11.38
C LYS A 129 -10.97 -0.88 11.41
N VAL A 130 -10.27 -1.22 10.34
CA VAL A 130 -9.56 -2.50 10.17
C VAL A 130 -8.13 -2.25 9.73
N VAL A 131 -7.20 -3.02 10.29
CA VAL A 131 -5.79 -3.08 9.89
C VAL A 131 -5.48 -4.45 9.33
N ILE A 132 -4.76 -4.51 8.22
CA ILE A 132 -4.22 -5.74 7.64
C ILE A 132 -2.70 -5.59 7.58
N PRO A 133 -1.93 -6.35 8.36
CA PRO A 133 -0.47 -6.35 8.28
C PRO A 133 -0.01 -7.08 7.02
N ILE A 134 1.04 -6.56 6.39
CA ILE A 134 1.69 -7.15 5.21
C ILE A 134 3.21 -7.05 5.31
N HIS A 135 3.91 -7.59 4.31
CA HIS A 135 5.36 -7.48 4.13
C HIS A 135 6.14 -8.00 5.34
N TYR A 136 5.88 -9.26 5.72
CA TYR A 136 6.59 -10.01 6.78
C TYR A 136 6.72 -11.49 6.41
N ASP A 137 7.62 -12.23 7.05
CA ASP A 137 7.82 -13.69 6.97
C ASP A 137 8.11 -14.25 5.56
N THR A 138 8.46 -13.43 4.58
CA THR A 138 8.81 -13.91 3.23
C THR A 138 10.31 -14.21 3.07
N PHE A 139 11.14 -13.73 3.99
CA PHE A 139 12.57 -14.05 4.13
C PHE A 139 13.10 -13.61 5.52
N ASP A 140 14.21 -14.20 5.96
CA ASP A 140 14.68 -14.17 7.37
C ASP A 140 14.73 -12.78 8.01
N VAL A 141 15.18 -11.74 7.29
CA VAL A 141 15.38 -10.41 7.90
C VAL A 141 14.08 -9.63 8.14
N ILE A 142 12.94 -10.15 7.69
CA ILE A 142 11.61 -9.56 7.93
C ILE A 142 10.67 -10.51 8.67
N GLU A 143 11.22 -11.48 9.40
CA GLU A 143 10.42 -12.34 10.28
C GLU A 143 9.79 -11.51 11.40
N GLN A 144 8.46 -11.62 11.54
CA GLN A 144 7.67 -10.93 12.57
C GLN A 144 6.55 -11.83 13.08
N ASP A 145 6.08 -11.56 14.30
CA ASP A 145 4.87 -12.20 14.85
C ASP A 145 3.63 -11.31 14.57
N PRO A 146 2.85 -11.61 13.53
CA PRO A 146 1.66 -10.84 13.18
C PRO A 146 0.54 -10.98 14.20
N GLN A 147 0.50 -12.08 14.97
CA GLN A 147 -0.51 -12.26 16.01
C GLN A 147 -0.20 -11.39 17.24
N SER A 148 1.06 -11.26 17.62
CA SER A 148 1.50 -10.32 18.65
C SER A 148 1.20 -8.88 18.23
N PHE A 149 1.45 -8.52 16.97
CA PHE A 149 1.08 -7.20 16.43
C PHE A 149 -0.43 -6.97 16.51
N ALA A 150 -1.25 -7.95 16.09
CA ALA A 150 -2.72 -7.86 16.12
C ALA A 150 -3.25 -7.62 17.55
N ALA A 151 -2.75 -8.39 18.51
CA ALA A 151 -3.13 -8.24 19.92
C ALA A 151 -2.83 -6.81 20.43
N ARG A 152 -1.66 -6.26 20.09
CA ARG A 152 -1.25 -4.89 20.48
C ARG A 152 -2.12 -3.81 19.82
N VAL A 153 -2.49 -3.98 18.56
CA VAL A 153 -3.41 -3.07 17.87
C VAL A 153 -4.75 -3.03 18.57
N GLU A 154 -5.35 -4.19 18.87
CA GLU A 154 -6.66 -4.28 19.49
C GLU A 154 -6.66 -3.82 20.96
N GLU A 155 -5.54 -4.01 21.68
CA GLU A 155 -5.38 -3.50 23.05
C GLU A 155 -5.25 -1.96 23.11
N GLN A 156 -4.54 -1.36 22.13
CA GLN A 156 -4.08 0.03 22.22
C GLN A 156 -4.81 1.00 21.28
N THR A 157 -5.75 0.50 20.47
CA THR A 157 -6.51 1.31 19.50
C THR A 157 -7.96 0.86 19.44
N GLN A 158 -8.78 1.54 18.63
CA GLN A 158 -10.16 1.12 18.33
C GLN A 158 -10.24 0.28 17.04
N SER A 159 -9.09 -0.03 16.44
CA SER A 159 -9.01 -0.79 15.20
C SER A 159 -9.05 -2.29 15.48
N ARG A 160 -9.76 -3.04 14.63
CA ARG A 160 -9.62 -4.49 14.56
C ARG A 160 -8.41 -4.84 13.67
N CYS A 161 -7.58 -5.79 14.08
CA CYS A 161 -6.50 -6.29 13.24
C CYS A 161 -6.87 -7.65 12.62
N VAL A 162 -6.72 -7.78 11.31
CA VAL A 162 -7.03 -9.00 10.56
C VAL A 162 -5.76 -9.51 9.92
N VAL A 163 -5.22 -10.58 10.46
CA VAL A 163 -4.07 -11.30 9.89
C VAL A 163 -4.60 -12.28 8.84
N LEU A 164 -4.10 -12.17 7.61
CA LEU A 164 -4.48 -13.03 6.48
C LEU A 164 -3.29 -13.87 6.05
N ASN A 165 -3.52 -15.18 5.89
CA ASN A 165 -2.57 -16.05 5.22
C ASN A 165 -2.66 -15.90 3.69
N PRO A 166 -1.60 -16.26 2.94
CA PRO A 166 -1.67 -16.30 1.48
C PRO A 166 -2.87 -17.10 0.98
N GLY A 167 -3.68 -16.49 0.10
CA GLY A 167 -4.90 -17.09 -0.43
C GLY A 167 -6.18 -16.77 0.35
N GLU A 168 -6.08 -16.24 1.56
CA GLU A 168 -7.24 -15.78 2.32
C GLU A 168 -7.74 -14.41 1.83
N SER A 169 -8.98 -14.06 2.15
CA SER A 169 -9.59 -12.79 1.78
C SER A 169 -10.39 -12.20 2.93
N TYR A 170 -10.42 -10.88 2.99
CA TYR A 170 -11.30 -10.11 3.88
C TYR A 170 -12.36 -9.38 3.04
N ARG A 171 -13.61 -9.51 3.42
CA ARG A 171 -14.73 -8.83 2.75
C ARG A 171 -15.15 -7.60 3.58
N LEU A 172 -15.20 -6.43 2.92
CA LEU A 172 -15.65 -5.14 3.46
C LEU A 172 -17.17 -5.00 3.44
#